data_369c5af56843bf4b37813f0b766f9a1c
#
_entry.id   369c5af56843bf4b37813f0b766f9a1c
#
_cell.length_a   1.000
_cell.length_b   1.000
_cell.length_c   1.000
_cell.angle_alpha   90.00
_cell.angle_beta   90.00
_cell.angle_gamma   90.00
#
_symmetry.space_group_name_H-M   'P 1'
#
loop_
_entity.id
_entity.type
_entity.pdbx_description
1 polymer ?
#
loop_
_entity_poly.entity_id
_entity_poly.type
_entity_poly.pdbx_seq_one_letter_code
_entity_poly.pdbx_strand_id
1 'polypeptide(L)'
;RAWFANLLQRGWHDPVRDQAGECDGPYTWWSNRGQARALDRGWRIDHWLLNDAAKCKCSRPIVHREHSLGVSDHAPVTIDLQID
;
A
#
# COMPACT_ATOMS: atom_id res chain seq x y z
N ARG A 1 -12.98 -1.72 4.09
CA ARG A 1 -14.11 -1.62 3.19
C ARG A 1 -14.55 -2.99 2.73
N ALA A 2 -15.87 -3.15 2.60
CA ALA A 2 -16.43 -4.47 2.31
C ALA A 2 -15.94 -5.05 0.98
N TRP A 3 -15.86 -4.24 -0.07
CA TRP A 3 -15.44 -4.74 -1.38
C TRP A 3 -13.98 -5.20 -1.37
N PHE A 4 -13.12 -4.49 -0.65
CA PHE A 4 -11.70 -4.84 -0.55
C PHE A 4 -11.51 -6.13 0.24
N ALA A 5 -12.16 -6.24 1.41
CA ALA A 5 -12.13 -7.46 2.21
C ALA A 5 -12.67 -8.65 1.43
N ASN A 6 -13.69 -8.44 0.62
CA ASN A 6 -14.28 -9.47 -0.22
C ASN A 6 -13.27 -10.00 -1.27
N LEU A 7 -12.50 -9.09 -1.88
CA LEU A 7 -11.44 -9.48 -2.82
C LEU A 7 -10.37 -10.32 -2.13
N LEU A 8 -9.95 -9.93 -0.94
CA LEU A 8 -8.96 -10.69 -0.19
C LEU A 8 -9.45 -12.09 0.16
N GLN A 9 -10.74 -12.24 0.48
CA GLN A 9 -11.33 -13.55 0.76
C GLN A 9 -11.41 -14.42 -0.48
N ARG A 10 -11.38 -13.84 -1.68
CA ARG A 10 -11.44 -14.56 -2.95
C ARG A 10 -10.07 -14.95 -3.48
N GLY A 11 -9.02 -14.82 -2.67
CA GLY A 11 -7.69 -15.25 -3.06
C GLY A 11 -6.79 -14.17 -3.63
N TRP A 12 -7.19 -12.89 -3.54
CA TRP A 12 -6.31 -11.78 -3.90
C TRP A 12 -5.43 -11.43 -2.71
N HIS A 13 -4.20 -11.02 -2.97
CA HIS A 13 -3.21 -10.74 -1.95
C HIS A 13 -2.79 -9.28 -1.97
N ASP A 14 -2.62 -8.73 -0.76
CA ASP A 14 -2.18 -7.35 -0.53
C ASP A 14 -0.75 -7.39 0.02
N PRO A 15 0.30 -7.27 -0.84
CA PRO A 15 1.67 -7.47 -0.39
C PRO A 15 2.13 -6.46 0.66
N VAL A 16 1.64 -5.23 0.60
CA VAL A 16 2.01 -4.22 1.59
C VAL A 16 1.49 -4.59 2.97
N ARG A 17 0.22 -5.02 3.08
CA ARG A 17 -0.36 -5.44 4.35
C ARG A 17 0.27 -6.73 4.85
N ASP A 18 0.54 -7.67 3.96
CA ASP A 18 1.17 -8.94 4.32
C ASP A 18 2.54 -8.71 4.96
N GLN A 19 3.32 -7.76 4.45
CA GLN A 19 4.62 -7.43 5.01
C GLN A 19 4.50 -6.60 6.29
N ALA A 20 3.61 -5.61 6.32
CA ALA A 20 3.47 -4.71 7.47
C ALA A 20 2.86 -5.38 8.69
N GLY A 21 2.00 -6.38 8.49
CA GLY A 21 1.34 -7.07 9.59
C GLY A 21 0.20 -6.27 10.18
N GLU A 22 -0.05 -6.47 11.46
CA GLU A 22 -1.16 -5.84 12.16
C GLU A 22 -0.73 -4.53 12.81
N CYS A 23 -0.62 -3.50 12.00
CA CYS A 23 -0.30 -2.15 12.48
C CYS A 23 -1.10 -1.12 11.68
N ASP A 24 -1.19 0.09 12.22
CA ASP A 24 -1.70 1.20 11.44
C ASP A 24 -0.69 1.54 10.36
N GLY A 25 -1.15 1.93 9.18
CA GLY A 25 -0.25 2.19 8.08
C GLY A 25 0.41 0.92 7.49
N PRO A 26 1.32 1.10 6.56
CA PRO A 26 1.71 2.39 5.99
C PRO A 26 0.55 3.02 5.19
N TYR A 27 0.57 4.34 5.09
CA TYR A 27 -0.45 5.09 4.36
C TYR A 27 0.09 5.55 3.02
N THR A 28 -0.83 5.76 2.06
CA THR A 28 -0.47 6.18 0.71
C THR A 28 -1.02 7.55 0.35
N TRP A 29 -1.87 8.09 1.20
CA TRP A 29 -2.49 9.39 0.97
C TRP A 29 -2.70 10.12 2.30
N TRP A 30 -2.51 11.43 2.29
CA TRP A 30 -2.71 12.28 3.45
C TRP A 30 -3.50 13.52 3.03
N SER A 31 -4.43 13.94 3.89
CA SER A 31 -5.16 15.18 3.67
C SER A 31 -4.19 16.38 3.72
N ASN A 32 -4.49 17.42 2.93
CA ASN A 32 -3.75 18.67 2.99
C ASN A 32 -4.14 19.53 4.20
N ARG A 33 -5.10 19.09 4.99
CA ARG A 33 -5.60 19.83 6.14
C ARG A 33 -4.77 19.54 7.37
N GLY A 34 -4.51 20.61 8.17
CA GLY A 34 -3.79 20.49 9.41
C GLY A 34 -2.40 19.90 9.22
N GLN A 35 -2.01 19.02 10.10
CA GLN A 35 -0.70 18.38 10.10
C GLN A 35 -0.78 16.89 9.81
N ALA A 36 -1.77 16.47 9.01
CA ALA A 36 -2.01 15.05 8.75
C ALA A 36 -0.75 14.35 8.24
N ARG A 37 -0.02 14.98 7.30
CA ARG A 37 1.20 14.40 6.74
C ARG A 37 2.33 14.34 7.75
N ALA A 38 2.56 15.43 8.47
CA ALA A 38 3.61 15.50 9.48
C ALA A 38 3.39 14.50 10.61
N LEU A 39 2.13 14.29 11.00
CA LEU A 39 1.76 13.35 12.06
C LEU A 39 1.53 11.95 11.55
N ASP A 40 1.68 11.73 10.24
CA ASP A 40 1.43 10.45 9.56
C ASP A 40 0.03 9.91 9.87
N ARG A 41 -0.96 10.77 9.73
CA ARG A 41 -2.38 10.40 9.86
C ARG A 41 -3.02 10.40 8.49
N GLY A 42 -2.89 9.28 7.81
CA GLY A 42 -3.33 9.15 6.44
C GLY A 42 -4.29 7.99 6.23
N TRP A 43 -4.45 7.66 4.97
CA TRP A 43 -5.27 6.54 4.53
C TRP A 43 -4.46 5.69 3.58
N ARG A 44 -4.69 4.38 3.59
CA ARG A 44 -4.09 3.47 2.62
C ARG A 44 -5.12 3.19 1.54
N ILE A 45 -5.10 4.01 0.48
CA ILE A 45 -6.09 3.94 -0.58
C ILE A 45 -5.52 3.44 -1.92
N ASP A 46 -4.20 3.41 -2.06
CA ASP A 46 -3.53 2.89 -3.25
C ASP A 46 -2.99 1.50 -2.93
N HIS A 47 -3.36 0.50 -3.74
CA HIS A 47 -3.08 -0.90 -3.45
C HIS A 47 -2.54 -1.63 -4.68
N TRP A 48 -1.68 -2.62 -4.42
CA TRP A 48 -1.42 -3.72 -5.34
C TRP A 48 -2.24 -4.91 -4.88
N LEU A 49 -2.91 -5.57 -5.81
CA LEU A 49 -3.62 -6.83 -5.54
C LEU A 49 -3.06 -7.90 -6.47
N LEU A 50 -2.57 -8.98 -5.88
CA LEU A 50 -1.90 -10.04 -6.59
C LEU A 50 -2.67 -11.35 -6.47
N ASN A 51 -2.74 -12.12 -7.56
CA ASN A 51 -3.22 -13.49 -7.49
C ASN A 51 -2.10 -14.40 -6.93
N ASP A 52 -2.40 -15.68 -6.76
CA ASP A 52 -1.44 -16.62 -6.16
C ASP A 52 -0.15 -16.71 -6.96
N ALA A 53 -0.22 -16.75 -8.27
CA ALA A 53 0.96 -16.86 -9.13
C ALA A 53 1.85 -15.62 -9.00
N ALA A 54 1.26 -14.44 -9.02
CA ALA A 54 2.02 -13.19 -8.88
C ALA A 54 2.59 -13.03 -7.46
N LYS A 55 1.85 -13.45 -6.43
CA LYS A 55 2.31 -13.39 -5.05
C LYS A 55 3.62 -14.16 -4.87
N CYS A 56 3.73 -15.33 -5.46
CA CYS A 56 4.94 -16.15 -5.36
C CYS A 56 6.17 -15.48 -5.96
N LYS A 57 5.98 -14.53 -6.87
CA LYS A 57 7.06 -13.81 -7.56
C LYS A 57 7.27 -12.41 -7.01
N CYS A 58 6.49 -11.98 -6.03
CA CYS A 58 6.54 -10.63 -5.49
C CYS A 58 7.55 -10.53 -4.35
N SER A 59 8.29 -9.43 -4.34
CA SER A 59 9.17 -9.08 -3.23
C SER A 59 9.20 -7.57 -3.05
N ARG A 60 9.72 -7.13 -1.92
CA ARG A 60 9.98 -5.73 -1.59
C ARG A 60 8.80 -4.78 -1.85
N PRO A 61 7.62 -5.00 -1.25
CA PRO A 61 6.57 -3.99 -1.32
C PRO A 61 6.97 -2.77 -0.48
N ILE A 62 6.99 -1.60 -1.10
CA ILE A 62 7.46 -0.38 -0.46
C ILE A 62 6.48 0.76 -0.74
N VAL A 63 6.13 1.50 0.33
CA VAL A 63 5.45 2.79 0.21
C VAL A 63 6.51 3.88 0.34
N HIS A 64 6.69 4.67 -0.72
CA HIS A 64 7.74 5.68 -0.79
C HIS A 64 7.23 7.03 -0.29
N ARG A 65 6.96 7.12 1.01
CA ARG A 65 6.38 8.33 1.61
C ARG A 65 7.23 9.56 1.36
N GLU A 66 8.54 9.43 1.54
CA GLU A 66 9.45 10.58 1.46
C GLU A 66 9.58 11.13 0.04
N HIS A 67 9.45 10.28 -0.97
CA HIS A 67 9.60 10.69 -2.35
C HIS A 67 8.43 11.53 -2.87
N SER A 68 7.34 11.61 -2.12
CA SER A 68 6.17 12.38 -2.52
C SER A 68 6.07 13.75 -1.83
N LEU A 69 6.96 14.04 -0.88
CA LEU A 69 6.93 15.29 -0.13
C LEU A 69 7.10 16.49 -1.05
N GLY A 70 6.13 17.42 -1.01
CA GLY A 70 6.15 18.62 -1.82
C GLY A 70 5.76 18.41 -3.29
N VAL A 71 5.43 17.17 -3.70
CA VAL A 71 5.10 16.82 -5.09
C VAL A 71 3.67 16.32 -5.21
N SER A 72 3.24 15.45 -4.33
CA SER A 72 1.92 14.82 -4.40
C SER A 72 1.39 14.56 -3.00
N ASP A 73 0.07 14.49 -2.85
CA ASP A 73 -0.58 14.05 -1.62
C ASP A 73 -0.66 12.51 -1.53
N HIS A 74 -0.24 11.80 -2.59
CA HIS A 74 -0.08 10.35 -2.57
C HIS A 74 1.39 9.97 -2.50
N ALA A 75 1.68 8.83 -1.87
CA ALA A 75 3.00 8.20 -1.90
C ALA A 75 3.01 7.08 -2.94
N PRO A 76 4.05 6.96 -3.76
CA PRO A 76 4.18 5.82 -4.68
C PRO A 76 4.25 4.50 -3.90
N VAL A 77 3.62 3.48 -4.45
CA VAL A 77 3.67 2.12 -3.89
C VAL A 77 4.28 1.22 -4.95
N THR A 78 5.42 0.63 -4.66
CA THR A 78 6.13 -0.22 -5.60
C THR A 78 6.25 -1.64 -5.08
N ILE A 79 6.33 -2.59 -6.01
CA ILE A 79 6.63 -3.98 -5.74
C ILE A 79 7.64 -4.45 -6.78
N ASP A 80 8.40 -5.47 -6.45
CA ASP A 80 9.25 -6.16 -7.41
C ASP A 80 8.58 -7.48 -7.78
N LEU A 81 8.49 -7.75 -9.08
CA LEU A 81 7.99 -9.03 -9.59
C LEU A 81 9.11 -9.68 -10.39
N GLN A 82 9.39 -10.94 -10.08
CA GLN A 82 10.31 -11.73 -10.87
C GLN A 82 9.60 -12.26 -12.12
N ILE A 83 10.10 -11.86 -13.28
CA ILE A 83 9.54 -12.28 -14.58
C ILE A 83 10.56 -13.22 -15.22
N ASP A 84 10.09 -14.43 -15.49
CA ASP A 84 10.93 -15.46 -16.13
C ASP A 84 11.05 -15.24 -17.64
#